data_9b202d1d5ae318f8c68ae1f4d0dc67eb
#
_entry.id   9b202d1d5ae318f8c68ae1f4d0dc67eb
#
_cell.length_a   1.000
_cell.length_b   1.000
_cell.length_c   1.000
_cell.angle_alpha   90.00
_cell.angle_beta   90.00
_cell.angle_gamma   90.00
#
_symmetry.space_group_name_H-M   'P 1'
#
loop_
_entity.id
_entity.type
_entity.pdbx_description
1 polymer ?
#
loop_
_entity_poly.entity_id
_entity_poly.type
_entity_poly.pdbx_seq_one_letter_code
_entity_poly.pdbx_strand_id
1 'polypeptide(L)'
;MLVAGNWKSNKSFNEAREFAHAFSQLPGAPEGVEVMIAPPAPYLAAMGADPLPFRLGSQNVSATGPGAQTGEFTAEMLAGCGVQDVIVGHSERRDGHGCLLYTSDAADEKVR
;
A
#
# COMPACT_ATOMS: atom_id res chain seq x y z
N MET A 1 16.74 -4.94 3.81
CA MET A 1 15.80 -5.82 3.06
C MET A 1 14.37 -5.43 3.40
N LEU A 2 13.52 -5.37 2.40
CA LEU A 2 12.10 -5.09 2.60
C LEU A 2 11.28 -6.37 2.42
N VAL A 3 10.42 -6.67 3.39
CA VAL A 3 9.43 -7.74 3.28
C VAL A 3 8.06 -7.09 3.14
N ALA A 4 7.37 -7.36 2.04
CA ALA A 4 6.10 -6.71 1.74
C ALA A 4 4.95 -7.71 1.75
N GLY A 5 3.87 -7.36 2.44
CA GLY A 5 2.64 -8.14 2.47
C GLY A 5 1.54 -7.43 1.71
N ASN A 6 1.25 -7.90 0.51
CA ASN A 6 0.13 -7.39 -0.28
C ASN A 6 -1.13 -8.19 0.05
N TRP A 7 -2.09 -7.54 0.69
CA TRP A 7 -3.33 -8.22 1.09
C TRP A 7 -4.32 -8.40 -0.07
N LYS A 8 -4.07 -7.71 -1.18
CA LYS A 8 -5.00 -7.76 -2.31
C LYS A 8 -6.39 -7.30 -1.86
N SER A 9 -7.46 -7.93 -2.31
CA SER A 9 -8.81 -7.57 -1.88
C SER A 9 -9.31 -8.53 -0.79
N ASN A 10 -8.50 -8.69 0.25
CA ASN A 10 -8.82 -9.57 1.38
C ASN A 10 -8.87 -8.79 2.69
N LYS A 11 -9.52 -9.36 3.68
CA LYS A 11 -9.68 -8.86 5.04
C LYS A 11 -10.71 -7.75 5.16
N SER A 12 -11.47 -7.81 6.24
CA SER A 12 -12.36 -6.73 6.66
C SER A 12 -11.55 -5.68 7.44
N PHE A 13 -12.16 -4.54 7.70
CA PHE A 13 -11.53 -3.51 8.51
C PHE A 13 -11.22 -4.00 9.92
N ASN A 14 -12.13 -4.77 10.53
CA ASN A 14 -11.89 -5.32 11.86
C ASN A 14 -10.70 -6.28 11.85
N GLU A 15 -10.59 -7.14 10.83
CA GLU A 15 -9.45 -8.03 10.68
C GLU A 15 -8.15 -7.25 10.50
N ALA A 16 -8.19 -6.14 9.78
CA ALA A 16 -7.02 -5.28 9.62
C ALA A 16 -6.55 -4.71 10.95
N ARG A 17 -7.50 -4.24 11.78
CA ARG A 17 -7.19 -3.72 13.11
C ARG A 17 -6.62 -4.79 14.02
N GLU A 18 -7.22 -5.97 14.01
CA GLU A 18 -6.75 -7.11 14.80
C GLU A 18 -5.34 -7.51 14.39
N PHE A 19 -5.06 -7.51 13.08
CA PHE A 19 -3.72 -7.80 12.59
C PHE A 19 -2.69 -6.79 13.10
N ALA A 20 -3.00 -5.49 12.98
CA ALA A 20 -2.07 -4.46 13.44
C ALA A 20 -1.78 -4.59 14.93
N HIS A 21 -2.80 -4.87 15.72
CA HIS A 21 -2.62 -5.09 17.16
C HIS A 21 -1.78 -6.32 17.44
N ALA A 22 -2.09 -7.45 16.82
CA ALA A 22 -1.33 -8.68 17.01
C ALA A 22 0.11 -8.52 16.59
N PHE A 23 0.35 -7.83 15.45
CA PHE A 23 1.70 -7.58 14.96
C PHE A 23 2.51 -6.73 15.95
N SER A 24 1.87 -5.75 16.59
CA SER A 24 2.53 -4.89 17.57
C SER A 24 3.01 -5.63 18.80
N GLN A 25 2.47 -6.82 19.07
CA GLN A 25 2.86 -7.66 20.22
C GLN A 25 4.06 -8.57 19.89
N LEU A 26 4.46 -8.65 18.63
CA LEU A 26 5.60 -9.45 18.22
C LEU A 26 6.91 -8.73 18.50
N PRO A 27 8.04 -9.47 18.64
CA PRO A 27 9.36 -8.85 18.65
C PRO A 27 9.58 -8.04 17.39
N GLY A 28 10.35 -6.97 17.47
CA GLY A 28 10.66 -6.17 16.31
C GLY A 28 11.38 -6.98 15.22
N ALA A 29 11.32 -6.50 13.98
CA ALA A 29 12.01 -7.13 12.87
C ALA A 29 13.54 -7.12 13.14
N PRO A 30 14.27 -8.12 12.61
CA PRO A 30 15.72 -8.11 12.71
C PRO A 30 16.31 -6.84 12.10
N GLU A 31 17.49 -6.46 12.59
CA GLU A 31 18.20 -5.30 12.06
C GLU A 31 18.38 -5.43 10.53
N GLY A 32 18.14 -4.35 9.82
CA GLY A 32 18.24 -4.32 8.36
C GLY A 32 17.02 -4.86 7.63
N VAL A 33 15.98 -5.26 8.36
CA VAL A 33 14.73 -5.75 7.76
C VAL A 33 13.59 -4.76 8.04
N GLU A 34 12.95 -4.30 6.99
CA GLU A 34 11.73 -3.49 7.07
C GLU A 34 10.54 -4.32 6.62
N VAL A 35 9.40 -4.10 7.25
CA VAL A 35 8.16 -4.78 6.89
C VAL A 35 7.16 -3.75 6.39
N MET A 36 6.55 -4.02 5.23
CA MET A 36 5.50 -3.18 4.66
C MET A 36 4.24 -4.01 4.47
N ILE A 37 3.11 -3.44 4.86
CA ILE A 37 1.79 -4.06 4.65
C ILE A 37 0.98 -3.15 3.75
N ALA A 38 0.37 -3.72 2.71
CA ALA A 38 -0.49 -3.00 1.78
C ALA A 38 -1.91 -3.55 1.85
N PRO A 39 -2.75 -2.96 2.73
CA PRO A 39 -4.15 -3.36 2.87
C PRO A 39 -5.00 -2.77 1.75
N PRO A 40 -6.27 -3.21 1.62
CA PRO A 40 -7.21 -2.54 0.73
C PRO A 40 -7.32 -1.04 1.03
N ALA A 41 -7.48 -0.24 -0.02
CA ALA A 41 -7.45 1.22 0.07
C ALA A 41 -8.40 1.84 1.11
N PRO A 42 -9.63 1.32 1.32
CA PRO A 42 -10.54 1.91 2.30
C PRO A 42 -10.00 1.96 3.73
N TYR A 43 -8.98 1.17 4.06
CA TYR A 43 -8.45 1.11 5.43
C TYR A 43 -7.26 2.05 5.64
N LEU A 44 -6.71 2.61 4.57
CA LEU A 44 -5.44 3.34 4.65
C LEU A 44 -5.47 4.53 5.60
N ALA A 45 -6.45 5.40 5.46
CA ALA A 45 -6.52 6.61 6.28
C ALA A 45 -6.65 6.28 7.78
N ALA A 46 -7.50 5.31 8.10
CA ALA A 46 -7.69 4.90 9.49
C ALA A 46 -6.45 4.24 10.07
N MET A 47 -5.79 3.38 9.30
CA MET A 47 -4.57 2.72 9.76
C MET A 47 -3.42 3.71 9.89
N GLY A 48 -3.30 4.64 8.95
CA GLY A 48 -2.23 5.63 8.95
C GLY A 48 -2.39 6.74 9.99
N ALA A 49 -3.55 6.85 10.62
CA ALA A 49 -3.79 7.87 11.65
C ALA A 49 -3.04 7.60 12.95
N ASP A 50 -2.69 6.35 13.21
CA ASP A 50 -1.98 5.94 14.43
C ASP A 50 -0.61 5.38 14.08
N PRO A 51 0.33 5.40 15.03
CA PRO A 51 1.62 4.74 14.81
C PRO A 51 1.42 3.25 14.53
N LEU A 52 2.12 2.73 13.53
CA LEU A 52 2.06 1.33 13.12
C LEU A 52 3.40 0.66 13.33
N PRO A 53 3.41 -0.65 13.66
CA PRO A 53 4.65 -1.42 13.80
C PRO A 53 5.24 -1.86 12.45
N PHE A 54 4.72 -1.37 11.35
CA PHE A 54 5.17 -1.68 10.00
C PHE A 54 4.94 -0.46 9.10
N ARG A 55 5.57 -0.46 7.93
CA ARG A 55 5.35 0.57 6.92
C ARG A 55 4.00 0.32 6.25
N LEU A 56 3.29 1.39 5.97
CA LEU A 56 1.97 1.30 5.33
C LEU A 56 2.13 1.52 3.83
N GLY A 57 1.62 0.60 3.04
CA GLY A 57 1.69 0.66 1.59
C GLY A 57 0.31 0.73 0.95
N SER A 58 0.24 1.33 -0.22
CA SER A 58 -0.95 1.31 -1.07
C SER A 58 -0.77 0.28 -2.18
N GLN A 59 -1.85 -0.40 -2.53
CA GLN A 59 -1.84 -1.41 -3.58
C GLN A 59 -1.83 -0.80 -4.98
N ASN A 60 -2.08 0.48 -5.09
CA ASN A 60 -2.14 1.19 -6.36
C ASN A 60 -1.95 2.69 -6.12
N VAL A 61 -1.68 3.43 -7.20
CA VAL A 61 -1.62 4.88 -7.20
C VAL A 61 -1.94 5.36 -8.61
N SER A 62 -2.56 6.53 -8.74
CA SER A 62 -2.82 7.11 -10.05
C SER A 62 -1.50 7.45 -10.77
N ALA A 63 -1.45 7.20 -12.06
CA ALA A 63 -0.31 7.55 -12.89
C ALA A 63 -0.21 9.05 -13.15
N THR A 64 -1.29 9.78 -12.91
CA THR A 64 -1.36 11.22 -13.16
C THR A 64 -1.78 11.95 -11.90
N GLY A 65 -1.72 13.28 -11.94
CA GLY A 65 -2.20 14.11 -10.84
C GLY A 65 -3.72 14.12 -10.70
N PRO A 66 -4.25 14.98 -9.85
CA PRO A 66 -5.69 15.07 -9.63
C PRO A 66 -6.44 15.39 -10.92
N GLY A 67 -7.66 14.93 -11.01
CA GLY A 67 -8.49 15.18 -12.19
C GLY A 67 -9.63 14.19 -12.35
N ALA A 68 -10.13 14.07 -13.58
CA ALA A 68 -11.30 13.29 -13.91
C ALA A 68 -10.95 11.79 -14.04
N GLN A 69 -10.61 11.19 -12.93
CA GLN A 69 -10.24 9.77 -12.85
C GLN A 69 -10.96 9.14 -11.66
N THR A 70 -12.23 8.93 -11.84
CA THR A 70 -13.10 8.38 -10.80
C THR A 70 -12.54 7.07 -10.24
N GLY A 71 -12.41 7.02 -8.93
CA GLY A 71 -11.91 5.83 -8.23
C GLY A 71 -10.40 5.79 -8.04
N GLU A 72 -9.66 6.73 -8.62
CA GLU A 72 -8.21 6.81 -8.48
C GLU A 72 -7.81 7.78 -7.38
N PHE A 73 -6.61 7.61 -6.84
CA PHE A 73 -6.06 8.54 -5.86
C PHE A 73 -4.59 8.77 -6.15
N THR A 74 -4.17 10.01 -5.86
CA THR A 74 -2.82 10.46 -6.18
C THR A 74 -1.83 10.09 -5.09
N ALA A 75 -0.54 10.18 -5.41
CA ALA A 75 0.52 9.97 -4.43
C ALA A 75 0.41 10.95 -3.26
N GLU A 76 0.00 12.20 -3.51
CA GLU A 76 -0.17 13.18 -2.44
C GLU A 76 -1.28 12.81 -1.48
N MET A 77 -2.41 12.30 -2.01
CA MET A 77 -3.52 11.83 -1.18
C MET A 77 -3.06 10.70 -0.26
N LEU A 78 -2.30 9.76 -0.82
CA LEU A 78 -1.77 8.63 -0.06
C LEU A 78 -0.79 9.09 1.02
N ALA A 79 0.13 9.98 0.67
CA ALA A 79 1.09 10.50 1.63
C ALA A 79 0.38 11.22 2.79
N GLY A 80 -0.70 11.95 2.48
CA GLY A 80 -1.51 12.61 3.50
C GLY A 80 -2.20 11.63 4.46
N CYS A 81 -2.36 10.38 4.05
CA CYS A 81 -2.94 9.32 4.90
C CYS A 81 -1.87 8.52 5.65
N GLY A 82 -0.61 8.91 5.57
CA GLY A 82 0.47 8.18 6.24
C GLY A 82 1.02 7.01 5.45
N VAL A 83 0.68 6.89 4.17
CA VAL A 83 1.20 5.84 3.29
C VAL A 83 2.63 6.17 2.89
N GLN A 84 3.53 5.21 3.05
CA GLN A 84 4.96 5.39 2.81
C GLN A 84 5.45 4.72 1.52
N ASP A 85 4.74 3.69 1.08
CA ASP A 85 5.13 2.89 -0.08
C ASP A 85 3.91 2.62 -0.96
N VAL A 86 4.16 2.32 -2.24
CA VAL A 86 3.09 1.93 -3.16
C VAL A 86 3.54 0.76 -4.00
N ILE A 87 2.58 -0.09 -4.38
CA ILE A 87 2.78 -1.14 -5.38
C ILE A 87 2.29 -0.55 -6.70
N VAL A 88 3.17 -0.47 -7.68
CA VAL A 88 2.84 0.14 -8.97
C VAL A 88 2.83 -0.92 -10.05
N GLY A 89 1.78 -0.92 -10.85
CA GLY A 89 1.69 -1.78 -12.02
C GLY A 89 1.72 -3.28 -11.71
N HIS A 90 1.14 -3.68 -10.58
CA HIS A 90 1.03 -5.09 -10.26
C HIS A 90 0.39 -5.85 -11.41
N SER A 91 0.84 -7.08 -11.69
CA SER A 91 0.35 -7.87 -12.81
C SER A 91 -1.18 -8.00 -12.85
N GLU A 92 -1.80 -8.12 -11.69
CA GLU A 92 -3.26 -8.19 -11.60
C GLU A 92 -3.92 -6.90 -12.08
N ARG A 93 -3.27 -5.74 -11.84
CA ARG A 93 -3.77 -4.46 -12.34
C ARG A 93 -3.57 -4.33 -13.84
N ARG A 94 -2.44 -4.76 -14.36
CA ARG A 94 -2.17 -4.72 -15.80
C ARG A 94 -3.12 -5.63 -16.59
N ASP A 95 -3.33 -6.83 -16.09
CA ASP A 95 -4.16 -7.84 -16.77
C ASP A 95 -5.64 -7.59 -16.60
N GLY A 96 -6.05 -7.19 -15.38
CA GLY A 96 -7.46 -7.06 -15.04
C GLY A 96 -8.02 -5.66 -15.14
N HIS A 97 -7.20 -4.63 -15.17
CA HIS A 97 -7.64 -3.23 -15.08
C HIS A 97 -6.99 -2.31 -16.11
N GLY A 98 -6.28 -2.83 -17.07
CA GLY A 98 -5.75 -2.04 -18.17
C GLY A 98 -4.59 -1.11 -17.82
N CYS A 99 -3.86 -1.36 -16.76
CA CYS A 99 -2.66 -0.59 -16.46
C CYS A 99 -1.67 -0.75 -17.60
N LEU A 100 -1.10 0.37 -18.04
CA LEU A 100 -0.14 0.36 -19.14
C LEU A 100 1.24 -0.04 -18.65
N LEU A 101 1.91 -0.87 -19.43
CA LEU A 101 3.20 -1.41 -19.06
C LEU A 101 4.27 -0.31 -18.89
N TYR A 102 4.27 0.68 -19.75
CA TYR A 102 5.22 1.78 -19.63
C TYR A 102 5.03 2.59 -18.33
N THR A 103 3.80 2.70 -17.86
CA THR A 103 3.52 3.36 -16.58
C THR A 103 4.13 2.57 -15.43
N SER A 104 3.99 1.25 -15.48
CA SER A 104 4.61 0.37 -14.51
C SER A 104 6.13 0.51 -14.51
N ASP A 105 6.72 0.46 -15.70
CA ASP A 105 8.19 0.56 -15.84
C ASP A 105 8.71 1.87 -15.27
N ALA A 106 8.03 2.97 -15.55
CA ALA A 106 8.44 4.28 -15.06
C ALA A 106 8.42 4.37 -13.53
N ALA A 107 7.60 3.57 -12.88
CA ALA A 107 7.41 3.64 -11.43
C ALA A 107 8.03 2.45 -10.69
N ASP A 108 8.47 1.41 -11.38
CA ASP A 108 8.97 0.19 -10.75
C ASP A 108 10.11 0.41 -9.77
N GLU A 109 10.94 1.39 -10.00
CA GLU A 109 12.03 1.72 -9.09
C GLU A 109 11.54 2.15 -7.72
N LYS A 110 10.28 2.55 -7.61
CA LYS A 110 9.65 3.02 -6.38
C LYS A 110 8.80 1.95 -5.70
N VAL A 111 8.65 0.79 -6.32
CA VAL A 111 7.85 -0.31 -5.77
C VAL A 111 8.57 -0.92 -4.58
N ARG A 112 7.81 -1.14 -3.53
CA ARG A 112 8.32 -1.75 -2.31
C ARG A 112 7.48 -2.95 -1.91
#